data_784567884e9fd9dabe6953379bdec12d
#
_entry.id   784567884e9fd9dabe6953379bdec12d
#
_cell.length_a   1.000
_cell.length_b   1.000
_cell.length_c   1.000
_cell.angle_alpha   90.00
_cell.angle_beta   90.00
_cell.angle_gamma   90.00
#
_symmetry.space_group_name_H-M   'P 1'
#
loop_
_entity.id
_entity.type
_entity.pdbx_description
1 polymer ?
#
loop_
_entity_poly.entity_id
_entity_poly.type
_entity_poly.pdbx_seq_one_letter_code
_entity_poly.pdbx_strand_id
1 'polypeptide(L)'
;QKSFAAWAPSERYPDPRIVAVDDSFRRYMLASAKVERIASGFRWAEGPVWFGDMRMLLWSDIPNNAIMRWDEVSGETSIFRYPANYSNGHARDRQGRLISCEHDTRRITRTEYDGSVTVLADSYQGHRLNSPNDIVVKSDGTIWFTDPPFGISGFYEGHKATSELPQNVYCLEPESRKLSVVLGDVKGPNGLCFSPDEKTLYVVESRATPNRLILAWDVEGNTLKNKRVYLDCGNGTADGIACDADGNLWCGWGSGNEELDGVRIFNPQGKHIGTIKLPERCANLCFGGEQRNRLFMASSTSIYSLYVNAQGAKLI
;
A
#
# COMPACT_ATOMS: atom_id res chain seq x y z
N GLN A 1 -5.60 32.57 -8.81
CA GLN A 1 -4.78 31.38 -9.04
C GLN A 1 -3.89 31.19 -7.82
N LYS A 2 -4.17 30.17 -6.97
CA LYS A 2 -3.21 29.73 -5.95
C LYS A 2 -2.03 29.12 -6.71
N SER A 3 -0.87 29.74 -6.64
CA SER A 3 0.36 29.14 -7.13
C SER A 3 0.67 27.96 -6.19
N PHE A 4 0.73 26.76 -6.72
CA PHE A 4 1.24 25.62 -5.96
C PHE A 4 2.70 25.93 -5.61
N ALA A 5 2.99 26.04 -4.32
CA ALA A 5 4.35 26.26 -3.86
C ALA A 5 5.21 25.07 -4.30
N ALA A 6 6.39 25.35 -4.87
CA ALA A 6 7.36 24.31 -5.17
C ALA A 6 7.70 23.55 -3.88
N TRP A 7 7.88 22.23 -3.99
CA TRP A 7 8.32 21.43 -2.85
C TRP A 7 9.65 21.95 -2.30
N ALA A 8 9.69 22.13 -0.99
CA ALA A 8 10.93 22.38 -0.25
C ALA A 8 10.91 21.55 1.05
N PRO A 9 12.04 20.95 1.45
CA PRO A 9 12.13 20.31 2.76
C PRO A 9 11.97 21.35 3.86
N SER A 10 11.57 20.92 5.06
CA SER A 10 11.51 21.82 6.21
C SER A 10 12.91 22.33 6.57
N GLU A 11 13.03 23.63 6.83
CA GLU A 11 14.23 24.24 7.40
C GLU A 11 14.27 24.13 8.93
N ARG A 12 13.18 23.67 9.54
CA ARG A 12 13.01 23.58 10.99
C ARG A 12 12.95 22.15 11.46
N TYR A 13 13.48 21.94 12.65
CA TYR A 13 13.36 20.70 13.42
C TYR A 13 12.70 20.99 14.79
N PRO A 14 11.78 20.14 15.28
CA PRO A 14 11.15 19.04 14.52
C PRO A 14 10.41 19.56 13.27
N ASP A 15 10.31 18.70 12.25
CA ASP A 15 9.55 19.05 11.04
C ASP A 15 8.07 19.29 11.40
N PRO A 16 7.50 20.48 11.12
CA PRO A 16 6.12 20.80 11.46
C PRO A 16 5.08 20.00 10.69
N ARG A 17 5.48 19.25 9.65
CA ARG A 17 4.61 18.32 8.94
C ARG A 17 4.28 17.07 9.76
N ILE A 18 5.10 16.77 10.79
CA ILE A 18 4.92 15.61 11.66
C ILE A 18 4.19 16.07 12.90
N VAL A 19 2.91 15.70 13.02
CA VAL A 19 2.01 16.22 14.04
C VAL A 19 1.61 15.10 15.00
N ALA A 20 1.92 15.25 16.28
CA ALA A 20 1.33 14.44 17.33
C ALA A 20 -0.10 14.93 17.59
N VAL A 21 -1.07 14.13 17.20
CA VAL A 21 -2.49 14.40 17.49
C VAL A 21 -2.83 13.97 18.92
N ASP A 22 -2.13 12.96 19.40
CA ASP A 22 -2.16 12.47 20.77
C ASP A 22 -0.73 12.33 21.30
N ASP A 23 -0.52 12.55 22.57
CA ASP A 23 0.83 12.49 23.17
C ASP A 23 1.50 11.12 23.03
N SER A 24 0.71 10.04 22.92
CA SER A 24 1.23 8.69 22.69
C SER A 24 2.03 8.57 21.38
N PHE A 25 1.79 9.43 20.39
CA PHE A 25 2.52 9.41 19.13
C PHE A 25 3.94 9.96 19.25
N ARG A 26 4.24 10.80 20.25
CA ARG A 26 5.55 11.45 20.40
C ARG A 26 6.71 10.47 20.47
N ARG A 27 6.48 9.26 21.02
CA ARG A 27 7.50 8.21 21.09
C ARG A 27 7.94 7.68 19.71
N TYR A 28 7.12 7.86 18.67
CA TYR A 28 7.41 7.44 17.31
C TYR A 28 8.05 8.53 16.45
N MET A 29 8.15 9.75 16.97
CA MET A 29 8.76 10.88 16.29
C MET A 29 10.26 10.93 16.56
N LEU A 30 11.02 11.33 15.53
CA LEU A 30 12.42 11.68 15.65
C LEU A 30 12.57 13.20 15.45
N ALA A 31 13.05 13.90 16.48
CA ALA A 31 13.17 15.34 16.45
C ALA A 31 14.15 15.85 15.37
N SER A 32 15.10 15.02 14.95
CA SER A 32 16.11 15.31 13.93
C SER A 32 15.78 14.79 12.53
N ALA A 33 14.60 14.19 12.33
CA ALA A 33 14.14 13.70 11.02
C ALA A 33 13.17 14.69 10.39
N LYS A 34 13.18 14.74 9.07
CA LYS A 34 12.25 15.53 8.25
C LYS A 34 11.70 14.73 7.09
N VAL A 35 10.56 15.15 6.56
CA VAL A 35 10.01 14.60 5.32
C VAL A 35 10.93 14.99 4.16
N GLU A 36 11.34 14.00 3.39
CA GLU A 36 12.17 14.14 2.20
C GLU A 36 11.39 13.69 0.97
N ARG A 37 11.45 14.44 -0.12
CA ARG A 37 10.99 13.98 -1.42
C ARG A 37 12.16 13.36 -2.15
N ILE A 38 12.19 12.03 -2.26
CA ILE A 38 13.32 11.29 -2.83
C ILE A 38 13.20 11.05 -4.33
N ALA A 39 11.99 11.07 -4.88
CA ALA A 39 11.72 10.96 -6.30
C ALA A 39 10.44 11.70 -6.69
N SER A 40 10.33 12.14 -7.95
CA SER A 40 9.16 12.84 -8.48
C SER A 40 9.08 12.75 -10.00
N GLY A 41 7.95 13.18 -10.58
CA GLY A 41 7.72 13.18 -12.02
C GLY A 41 6.82 12.03 -12.48
N PHE A 42 6.14 11.38 -11.55
CA PHE A 42 5.20 10.29 -11.82
C PHE A 42 3.80 10.83 -12.15
N ARG A 43 2.94 9.97 -12.67
CA ARG A 43 1.52 10.30 -12.89
C ARG A 43 0.64 9.80 -11.75
N TRP A 44 0.92 8.60 -11.25
CA TRP A 44 0.26 8.05 -10.06
C TRP A 44 1.15 6.97 -9.44
N ALA A 45 1.93 7.38 -8.43
CA ALA A 45 2.82 6.48 -7.70
C ALA A 45 2.03 5.62 -6.72
N GLU A 46 2.21 4.29 -6.80
CA GLU A 46 1.47 3.29 -6.04
C GLU A 46 2.31 2.06 -5.71
N GLY A 47 1.82 1.25 -4.78
CA GLY A 47 2.34 -0.07 -4.44
C GLY A 47 3.81 -0.13 -4.07
N PRO A 48 4.30 0.71 -3.16
CA PRO A 48 5.72 0.70 -2.78
C PRO A 48 6.06 -0.57 -2.03
N VAL A 49 7.22 -1.16 -2.34
CA VAL A 49 7.78 -2.33 -1.65
C VAL A 49 9.29 -2.19 -1.49
N TRP A 50 9.78 -2.53 -0.30
CA TRP A 50 11.20 -2.45 0.05
C TRP A 50 11.91 -3.79 -0.08
N PHE A 51 13.06 -3.77 -0.74
CA PHE A 51 14.01 -4.89 -0.84
C PHE A 51 15.28 -4.56 -0.06
N GLY A 52 15.36 -5.03 1.17
CA GLY A 52 16.43 -4.68 2.10
C GLY A 52 17.79 -5.24 1.71
N ASP A 53 17.85 -6.43 1.13
CA ASP A 53 19.07 -7.08 0.62
C ASP A 53 19.68 -6.35 -0.57
N MET A 54 18.86 -5.68 -1.37
CA MET A 54 19.29 -4.85 -2.51
C MET A 54 19.31 -3.36 -2.19
N ARG A 55 18.85 -2.96 -0.99
CA ARG A 55 18.69 -1.56 -0.57
C ARG A 55 17.96 -0.72 -1.60
N MET A 56 16.84 -1.25 -2.11
CA MET A 56 16.04 -0.58 -3.12
C MET A 56 14.56 -0.55 -2.77
N LEU A 57 13.91 0.54 -3.18
CA LEU A 57 12.46 0.68 -3.21
C LEU A 57 11.98 0.45 -4.64
N LEU A 58 10.95 -0.38 -4.78
CA LEU A 58 10.19 -0.49 -6.02
C LEU A 58 8.78 0.06 -5.82
N TRP A 59 8.18 0.63 -6.87
CA TRP A 59 6.79 1.08 -6.88
C TRP A 59 6.26 1.13 -8.30
N SER A 60 4.95 1.18 -8.45
CA SER A 60 4.29 1.39 -9.74
C SER A 60 4.12 2.87 -10.02
N ASP A 61 4.39 3.27 -11.25
CA ASP A 61 3.81 4.46 -11.88
C ASP A 61 2.75 3.98 -12.85
N ILE A 62 1.51 3.82 -12.36
CA ILE A 62 0.48 3.04 -13.05
C ILE A 62 0.16 3.61 -14.43
N PRO A 63 -0.18 4.90 -14.60
CA PRO A 63 -0.56 5.42 -15.93
C PRO A 63 0.61 5.46 -16.92
N ASN A 64 1.84 5.50 -16.44
CA ASN A 64 3.05 5.37 -17.27
C ASN A 64 3.42 3.92 -17.57
N ASN A 65 2.64 2.96 -17.06
CA ASN A 65 2.84 1.52 -17.30
C ASN A 65 4.23 1.03 -16.94
N ALA A 66 4.78 1.51 -15.80
CA ALA A 66 6.14 1.23 -15.38
C ALA A 66 6.22 0.80 -13.91
N ILE A 67 7.14 -0.10 -13.60
CA ILE A 67 7.66 -0.29 -12.24
C ILE A 67 8.95 0.51 -12.16
N MET A 68 9.00 1.39 -11.17
CA MET A 68 10.13 2.27 -10.90
C MET A 68 11.00 1.70 -9.78
N ARG A 69 12.27 2.09 -9.75
CA ARG A 69 13.25 1.74 -8.73
C ARG A 69 13.95 2.98 -8.21
N TRP A 70 14.09 3.06 -6.90
CA TRP A 70 15.01 3.99 -6.24
C TRP A 70 16.09 3.19 -5.51
N ASP A 71 17.33 3.51 -5.78
CA ASP A 71 18.51 2.92 -5.13
C ASP A 71 18.91 3.78 -3.93
N GLU A 72 18.91 3.18 -2.73
CA GLU A 72 19.22 3.93 -1.50
C GLU A 72 20.69 4.37 -1.43
N VAL A 73 21.59 3.64 -2.06
CA VAL A 73 23.04 3.92 -1.99
C VAL A 73 23.41 5.09 -2.91
N SER A 74 22.91 5.07 -4.14
CA SER A 74 23.20 6.14 -5.12
C SER A 74 22.23 7.32 -5.02
N GLY A 75 21.02 7.09 -4.49
CA GLY A 75 19.91 8.06 -4.52
C GLY A 75 19.24 8.19 -5.89
N GLU A 76 19.62 7.35 -6.86
CA GLU A 76 19.12 7.43 -8.23
C GLU A 76 17.80 6.71 -8.41
N THR A 77 16.95 7.28 -9.28
CA THR A 77 15.68 6.69 -9.72
C THR A 77 15.82 6.19 -11.15
N SER A 78 15.31 4.98 -11.42
CA SER A 78 15.35 4.36 -12.73
C SER A 78 14.10 3.51 -12.99
N ILE A 79 13.88 3.11 -14.23
CA ILE A 79 12.85 2.14 -14.59
C ILE A 79 13.36 0.74 -14.26
N PHE A 80 12.58 0.01 -13.43
CA PHE A 80 12.83 -1.40 -13.15
C PHE A 80 12.23 -2.31 -14.23
N ARG A 81 10.99 -1.99 -14.66
CA ARG A 81 10.27 -2.73 -15.73
C ARG A 81 9.37 -1.82 -16.55
N TYR A 82 9.43 -2.01 -17.86
CA TYR A 82 8.54 -1.39 -18.84
C TYR A 82 8.39 -2.30 -20.08
N PRO A 83 7.16 -2.58 -20.57
CA PRO A 83 5.88 -2.30 -19.94
C PRO A 83 5.67 -3.16 -18.67
N ALA A 84 4.85 -2.67 -17.73
CA ALA A 84 4.56 -3.35 -16.47
C ALA A 84 3.11 -3.86 -16.37
N ASN A 85 2.38 -3.88 -17.49
CA ASN A 85 0.96 -4.27 -17.57
C ASN A 85 0.06 -3.48 -16.61
N TYR A 86 0.37 -2.19 -16.43
CA TYR A 86 -0.31 -1.31 -15.49
C TYR A 86 -0.37 -1.91 -14.08
N SER A 87 0.80 -2.36 -13.59
CA SER A 87 0.90 -2.89 -12.23
C SER A 87 0.52 -1.85 -11.19
N ASN A 88 -0.02 -2.31 -10.05
CA ASN A 88 -0.37 -1.50 -8.90
C ASN A 88 0.39 -1.96 -7.66
N GLY A 89 -0.23 -2.73 -6.77
CA GLY A 89 0.34 -3.20 -5.53
C GLY A 89 1.45 -4.22 -5.71
N HIS A 90 2.44 -4.14 -4.83
CA HIS A 90 3.56 -5.08 -4.81
C HIS A 90 3.81 -5.59 -3.40
N ALA A 91 4.32 -6.82 -3.31
CA ALA A 91 4.83 -7.41 -2.09
C ALA A 91 6.11 -8.19 -2.39
N ARG A 92 6.88 -8.49 -1.35
CA ARG A 92 8.02 -9.38 -1.42
C ARG A 92 7.63 -10.73 -0.85
N ASP A 93 7.91 -11.83 -1.57
CA ASP A 93 7.68 -13.16 -1.01
C ASP A 93 8.80 -13.55 -0.03
N ARG A 94 8.62 -14.69 0.64
CA ARG A 94 9.57 -15.18 1.65
C ARG A 94 10.93 -15.56 1.09
N GLN A 95 11.02 -15.77 -0.22
CA GLN A 95 12.25 -16.04 -0.95
C GLN A 95 12.88 -14.78 -1.55
N GLY A 96 12.30 -13.60 -1.28
CA GLY A 96 12.83 -12.33 -1.74
C GLY A 96 12.48 -11.97 -3.18
N ARG A 97 11.42 -12.57 -3.76
CA ARG A 97 10.94 -12.28 -5.10
C ARG A 97 9.82 -11.26 -5.09
N LEU A 98 9.70 -10.51 -6.18
CA LEU A 98 8.65 -9.51 -6.35
C LEU A 98 7.33 -10.18 -6.74
N ILE A 99 6.28 -9.94 -5.97
CA ILE A 99 4.89 -10.28 -6.30
C ILE A 99 4.20 -9.00 -6.73
N SER A 100 3.43 -9.04 -7.82
CA SER A 100 2.79 -7.85 -8.40
C SER A 100 1.33 -8.10 -8.74
N CYS A 101 0.50 -7.08 -8.48
CA CYS A 101 -0.85 -6.95 -9.01
C CYS A 101 -0.77 -6.26 -10.37
N GLU A 102 -1.28 -6.86 -11.43
CA GLU A 102 -1.33 -6.27 -12.77
C GLU A 102 -2.77 -5.96 -13.16
N HIS A 103 -3.08 -4.68 -13.44
CA HIS A 103 -4.43 -4.26 -13.81
C HIS A 103 -4.83 -4.75 -15.21
N ASP A 104 -3.97 -4.51 -16.19
CA ASP A 104 -4.34 -4.71 -17.61
C ASP A 104 -4.43 -6.18 -17.98
N THR A 105 -3.50 -6.98 -17.51
CA THR A 105 -3.50 -8.42 -17.69
C THR A 105 -4.37 -9.15 -16.66
N ARG A 106 -4.90 -8.42 -15.64
CA ARG A 106 -5.87 -8.91 -14.65
C ARG A 106 -5.36 -10.15 -13.92
N ARG A 107 -4.15 -10.03 -13.32
CA ARG A 107 -3.46 -11.20 -12.76
C ARG A 107 -2.50 -10.84 -11.62
N ILE A 108 -2.14 -11.87 -10.86
CA ILE A 108 -1.04 -11.84 -9.90
C ILE A 108 0.17 -12.52 -10.53
N THR A 109 1.31 -11.86 -10.47
CA THR A 109 2.57 -12.36 -11.04
C THR A 109 3.68 -12.39 -10.01
N ARG A 110 4.68 -13.24 -10.27
CA ARG A 110 5.93 -13.30 -9.53
C ARG A 110 7.10 -13.11 -10.49
N THR A 111 8.00 -12.19 -10.14
CA THR A 111 9.27 -12.03 -10.84
C THR A 111 10.28 -13.00 -10.25
N GLU A 112 10.78 -13.90 -11.08
CA GLU A 112 11.77 -14.89 -10.69
C GLU A 112 13.19 -14.29 -10.63
N TYR A 113 14.16 -15.00 -10.07
CA TYR A 113 15.53 -14.51 -9.90
C TYR A 113 16.24 -14.23 -11.23
N ASP A 114 15.85 -14.91 -12.30
CA ASP A 114 16.37 -14.67 -13.66
C ASP A 114 15.68 -13.52 -14.40
N GLY A 115 14.71 -12.85 -13.72
CA GLY A 115 13.92 -11.76 -14.28
C GLY A 115 12.70 -12.20 -15.08
N SER A 116 12.49 -13.50 -15.28
CA SER A 116 11.27 -14.02 -15.90
C SER A 116 10.04 -13.78 -15.01
N VAL A 117 8.85 -13.80 -15.62
CA VAL A 117 7.58 -13.55 -14.92
C VAL A 117 6.71 -14.80 -14.94
N THR A 118 6.40 -15.30 -13.76
CA THR A 118 5.47 -16.42 -13.55
C THR A 118 4.08 -15.88 -13.20
N VAL A 119 3.04 -16.29 -13.92
CA VAL A 119 1.64 -16.00 -13.55
C VAL A 119 1.24 -16.95 -12.43
N LEU A 120 0.82 -16.40 -11.30
CA LEU A 120 0.37 -17.14 -10.13
C LEU A 120 -1.15 -17.35 -10.14
N ALA A 121 -1.92 -16.32 -10.54
CA ALA A 121 -3.36 -16.37 -10.68
C ALA A 121 -3.82 -15.32 -11.71
N ASP A 122 -4.78 -15.68 -12.55
CA ASP A 122 -5.42 -14.78 -13.52
C ASP A 122 -6.95 -14.96 -13.58
N SER A 123 -7.46 -16.02 -12.96
CA SER A 123 -8.86 -16.40 -13.02
C SER A 123 -9.31 -17.14 -11.76
N TYR A 124 -10.61 -17.08 -11.51
CA TYR A 124 -11.28 -17.83 -10.45
C TYR A 124 -12.56 -18.47 -11.00
N GLN A 125 -12.69 -19.79 -10.86
CA GLN A 125 -13.84 -20.56 -11.35
C GLN A 125 -14.13 -20.34 -12.87
N GLY A 126 -13.09 -20.15 -13.67
CA GLY A 126 -13.20 -19.97 -15.12
C GLY A 126 -13.47 -18.52 -15.57
N HIS A 127 -13.56 -17.56 -14.66
CA HIS A 127 -13.75 -16.15 -14.93
C HIS A 127 -12.46 -15.36 -14.61
N ARG A 128 -12.15 -14.35 -15.41
CA ARG A 128 -10.97 -13.50 -15.18
C ARG A 128 -11.13 -12.70 -13.91
N LEU A 129 -10.02 -12.51 -13.17
CA LEU A 129 -9.93 -11.53 -12.08
C LEU A 129 -10.36 -10.14 -12.57
N ASN A 130 -10.75 -9.26 -11.67
CA ASN A 130 -11.11 -7.89 -12.03
C ASN A 130 -9.85 -7.09 -12.39
N SER A 131 -9.26 -6.43 -11.43
CA SER A 131 -7.97 -5.75 -11.55
C SER A 131 -7.30 -5.76 -10.18
N PRO A 132 -6.52 -6.81 -9.86
CA PRO A 132 -5.87 -6.93 -8.57
C PRO A 132 -5.17 -5.61 -8.18
N ASN A 133 -5.41 -5.16 -6.95
CA ASN A 133 -5.06 -3.80 -6.52
C ASN A 133 -3.92 -3.80 -5.50
N ASP A 134 -4.17 -4.24 -4.28
CA ASP A 134 -3.16 -4.27 -3.22
C ASP A 134 -2.95 -5.70 -2.71
N ILE A 135 -1.77 -5.95 -2.09
CA ILE A 135 -1.29 -7.30 -1.88
C ILE A 135 -0.38 -7.38 -0.66
N VAL A 136 -0.49 -8.48 0.08
CA VAL A 136 0.38 -8.78 1.21
C VAL A 136 0.72 -10.27 1.23
N VAL A 137 1.94 -10.59 1.66
CA VAL A 137 2.39 -11.97 1.85
C VAL A 137 2.45 -12.27 3.35
N LYS A 138 1.71 -13.28 3.78
CA LYS A 138 1.68 -13.72 5.17
C LYS A 138 2.91 -14.55 5.52
N SER A 139 3.23 -14.69 6.81
CA SER A 139 4.42 -15.44 7.27
C SER A 139 4.45 -16.92 6.86
N ASP A 140 3.30 -17.52 6.58
CA ASP A 140 3.17 -18.88 6.05
C ASP A 140 3.40 -18.98 4.53
N GLY A 141 3.65 -17.84 3.85
CA GLY A 141 3.88 -17.75 2.42
C GLY A 141 2.62 -17.54 1.58
N THR A 142 1.43 -17.60 2.17
CA THR A 142 0.19 -17.31 1.44
C THR A 142 0.13 -15.84 1.02
N ILE A 143 -0.43 -15.59 -0.15
CA ILE A 143 -0.54 -14.28 -0.77
C ILE A 143 -1.99 -13.83 -0.69
N TRP A 144 -2.24 -12.67 -0.10
CA TRP A 144 -3.58 -12.12 0.07
C TRP A 144 -3.70 -10.83 -0.73
N PHE A 145 -4.75 -10.69 -1.54
CA PHE A 145 -4.91 -9.52 -2.39
C PHE A 145 -6.36 -9.10 -2.57
N THR A 146 -6.55 -7.82 -2.85
CA THR A 146 -7.86 -7.22 -3.18
C THR A 146 -8.06 -7.17 -4.69
N ASP A 147 -9.29 -7.40 -5.15
CA ASP A 147 -9.60 -7.46 -6.59
C ASP A 147 -10.79 -6.56 -6.98
N PRO A 148 -10.70 -5.24 -6.76
CA PRO A 148 -11.71 -4.31 -7.22
C PRO A 148 -11.56 -4.04 -8.74
N PRO A 149 -12.57 -3.42 -9.39
CA PRO A 149 -12.52 -3.13 -10.82
C PRO A 149 -11.84 -1.79 -11.17
N PHE A 150 -11.01 -1.21 -10.27
CA PHE A 150 -10.48 0.14 -10.47
C PHE A 150 -9.63 0.26 -11.74
N GLY A 151 -8.76 -0.71 -11.99
CA GLY A 151 -7.86 -0.73 -13.14
C GLY A 151 -8.55 -1.01 -14.47
N ILE A 152 -9.79 -1.50 -14.46
CA ILE A 152 -10.58 -1.78 -15.68
C ILE A 152 -11.81 -0.86 -15.84
N SER A 153 -11.97 0.14 -14.98
CA SER A 153 -13.10 1.07 -15.04
C SER A 153 -12.93 2.19 -16.07
N GLY A 154 -11.71 2.43 -16.56
CA GLY A 154 -11.38 3.49 -17.49
C GLY A 154 -10.13 3.18 -18.31
N PHE A 155 -9.46 4.25 -18.78
CA PHE A 155 -8.31 4.16 -19.71
C PHE A 155 -7.04 4.82 -19.16
N TYR A 156 -6.99 5.09 -17.85
CA TYR A 156 -5.85 5.79 -17.24
C TYR A 156 -4.91 4.84 -16.49
N GLU A 157 -5.49 3.85 -15.81
CA GLU A 157 -4.74 2.86 -15.03
C GLU A 157 -4.77 1.45 -15.65
N GLY A 158 -5.06 1.37 -16.93
CA GLY A 158 -5.21 0.15 -17.71
C GLY A 158 -6.21 0.35 -18.84
N HIS A 159 -6.72 -0.72 -19.41
CA HIS A 159 -7.75 -0.71 -20.43
C HIS A 159 -9.12 -1.07 -19.85
N LYS A 160 -10.14 -0.32 -20.27
CA LYS A 160 -11.51 -0.57 -19.84
C LYS A 160 -11.96 -1.98 -20.22
N ALA A 161 -12.50 -2.69 -19.24
CA ALA A 161 -13.06 -4.03 -19.41
C ALA A 161 -14.29 -4.22 -18.51
N THR A 162 -15.03 -5.29 -18.75
CA THR A 162 -16.18 -5.69 -17.90
C THR A 162 -15.71 -6.62 -16.80
N SER A 163 -16.18 -6.38 -15.58
CA SER A 163 -15.99 -7.30 -14.46
C SER A 163 -16.74 -8.62 -14.71
N GLU A 164 -16.07 -9.73 -14.48
CA GLU A 164 -16.64 -11.07 -14.58
C GLU A 164 -16.91 -11.68 -13.21
N LEU A 165 -16.29 -11.13 -12.17
CA LEU A 165 -16.36 -11.61 -10.78
C LEU A 165 -16.81 -10.47 -9.84
N PRO A 166 -17.40 -10.83 -8.67
CA PRO A 166 -17.57 -9.85 -7.59
C PRO A 166 -16.24 -9.25 -7.13
N GLN A 167 -16.33 -8.15 -6.37
CA GLN A 167 -15.17 -7.50 -5.78
C GLN A 167 -14.71 -8.28 -4.56
N ASN A 168 -13.88 -9.27 -4.77
CA ASN A 168 -13.42 -10.19 -3.74
C ASN A 168 -12.07 -9.77 -3.14
N VAL A 169 -11.80 -10.30 -1.95
CA VAL A 169 -10.46 -10.47 -1.41
C VAL A 169 -10.12 -11.95 -1.47
N TYR A 170 -8.94 -12.26 -1.97
CA TYR A 170 -8.50 -13.63 -2.19
C TYR A 170 -7.31 -13.99 -1.32
N CYS A 171 -7.21 -15.29 -1.00
CA CYS A 171 -6.00 -15.94 -0.52
C CYS A 171 -5.50 -16.91 -1.59
N LEU A 172 -4.25 -16.77 -1.98
CA LEU A 172 -3.54 -17.59 -2.96
C LEU A 172 -2.44 -18.40 -2.27
N GLU A 173 -2.49 -19.70 -2.43
CA GLU A 173 -1.39 -20.61 -2.07
C GLU A 173 -0.44 -20.69 -3.28
N PRO A 174 0.77 -20.11 -3.21
CA PRO A 174 1.59 -19.91 -4.41
C PRO A 174 2.12 -21.22 -5.02
N GLU A 175 2.36 -22.25 -4.21
CA GLU A 175 2.89 -23.52 -4.69
C GLU A 175 1.82 -24.35 -5.42
N SER A 176 0.64 -24.50 -4.83
CA SER A 176 -0.49 -25.22 -5.42
C SER A 176 -1.26 -24.37 -6.44
N ARG A 177 -1.06 -23.05 -6.42
CA ARG A 177 -1.86 -22.03 -7.15
C ARG A 177 -3.35 -22.07 -6.81
N LYS A 178 -3.68 -22.62 -5.66
CA LYS A 178 -5.07 -22.64 -5.19
C LYS A 178 -5.47 -21.24 -4.76
N LEU A 179 -6.52 -20.73 -5.41
CA LEU A 179 -7.13 -19.45 -5.12
C LEU A 179 -8.44 -19.66 -4.36
N SER A 180 -8.63 -18.94 -3.28
CA SER A 180 -9.82 -19.01 -2.44
C SER A 180 -10.34 -17.61 -2.14
N VAL A 181 -11.66 -17.39 -2.21
CA VAL A 181 -12.28 -16.15 -1.75
C VAL A 181 -12.30 -16.18 -0.22
N VAL A 182 -11.75 -15.15 0.40
CA VAL A 182 -11.79 -14.96 1.86
C VAL A 182 -12.80 -13.91 2.28
N LEU A 183 -13.08 -12.91 1.43
CA LEU A 183 -14.13 -11.91 1.61
C LEU A 183 -14.80 -11.62 0.26
N GLY A 184 -16.14 -11.54 0.27
CA GLY A 184 -16.95 -11.21 -0.91
C GLY A 184 -17.92 -10.05 -0.67
N ASP A 185 -17.88 -9.42 0.50
CA ASP A 185 -18.85 -8.41 0.95
C ASP A 185 -18.22 -7.04 1.26
N VAL A 186 -17.01 -6.78 0.81
CA VAL A 186 -16.30 -5.50 0.95
C VAL A 186 -16.53 -4.64 -0.29
N LYS A 187 -17.05 -3.43 -0.12
CA LYS A 187 -17.33 -2.51 -1.23
C LYS A 187 -16.07 -1.73 -1.63
N GLY A 188 -15.53 -2.04 -2.80
CA GLY A 188 -14.29 -1.45 -3.28
C GLY A 188 -13.12 -1.77 -2.36
N PRO A 189 -12.76 -3.07 -2.16
CA PRO A 189 -11.63 -3.45 -1.33
C PRO A 189 -10.36 -2.85 -1.92
N ASN A 190 -9.59 -2.15 -1.07
CA ASN A 190 -8.39 -1.44 -1.48
C ASN A 190 -7.19 -1.94 -0.64
N GLY A 191 -6.51 -1.09 0.11
CA GLY A 191 -5.39 -1.49 0.94
C GLY A 191 -5.73 -2.59 1.94
N LEU A 192 -4.79 -3.49 2.18
CA LEU A 192 -4.92 -4.53 3.21
C LEU A 192 -3.58 -4.77 3.91
N CYS A 193 -3.64 -5.11 5.20
CA CYS A 193 -2.46 -5.60 5.93
C CYS A 193 -2.88 -6.44 7.13
N PHE A 194 -1.95 -7.27 7.60
CA PHE A 194 -2.09 -8.00 8.86
C PHE A 194 -1.54 -7.19 10.03
N SER A 195 -2.10 -7.43 11.23
CA SER A 195 -1.46 -7.05 12.49
C SER A 195 -0.10 -7.76 12.64
N PRO A 196 0.83 -7.26 13.49
CA PRO A 196 2.15 -7.87 13.66
C PRO A 196 2.14 -9.35 14.07
N ASP A 197 1.11 -9.77 14.79
CA ASP A 197 0.92 -11.17 15.21
C ASP A 197 0.09 -11.99 14.21
N GLU A 198 -0.29 -11.38 13.07
CA GLU A 198 -1.14 -11.95 12.02
C GLU A 198 -2.51 -12.47 12.49
N LYS A 199 -2.98 -12.03 13.65
CA LYS A 199 -4.29 -12.42 14.18
C LYS A 199 -5.42 -11.51 13.75
N THR A 200 -5.11 -10.37 13.14
CA THR A 200 -6.09 -9.44 12.58
C THR A 200 -5.73 -9.09 11.14
N LEU A 201 -6.70 -9.16 10.24
CA LEU A 201 -6.60 -8.60 8.90
C LEU A 201 -7.39 -7.29 8.86
N TYR A 202 -6.76 -6.23 8.38
CA TYR A 202 -7.39 -4.95 8.06
C TYR A 202 -7.59 -4.83 6.55
N VAL A 203 -8.77 -4.36 6.13
CA VAL A 203 -9.06 -4.07 4.71
C VAL A 203 -9.79 -2.74 4.61
N VAL A 204 -9.32 -1.90 3.71
CA VAL A 204 -9.97 -0.63 3.38
C VAL A 204 -11.21 -0.88 2.52
N GLU A 205 -12.38 -0.42 2.98
CA GLU A 205 -13.62 -0.41 2.21
C GLU A 205 -13.82 0.98 1.58
N SER A 206 -13.22 1.19 0.41
CA SER A 206 -13.09 2.51 -0.21
C SER A 206 -14.37 3.01 -0.90
N ARG A 207 -15.40 2.18 -1.00
CA ARG A 207 -16.72 2.54 -1.57
C ARG A 207 -17.86 2.43 -0.56
N ALA A 208 -17.56 2.31 0.73
CA ALA A 208 -18.56 2.41 1.80
C ALA A 208 -19.23 3.78 1.79
N THR A 209 -20.49 3.82 2.19
CA THR A 209 -21.31 5.04 2.31
C THR A 209 -22.04 5.02 3.66
N PRO A 210 -22.24 6.18 4.32
CA PRO A 210 -21.86 7.54 3.89
C PRO A 210 -20.36 7.82 3.94
N ASN A 211 -19.60 7.16 4.81
CA ASN A 211 -18.16 7.32 4.97
C ASN A 211 -17.39 6.08 4.51
N ARG A 212 -16.14 6.25 4.09
CA ARG A 212 -15.21 5.14 3.85
C ARG A 212 -14.81 4.52 5.17
N LEU A 213 -14.52 3.22 5.16
CA LEU A 213 -14.24 2.45 6.37
C LEU A 213 -12.92 1.70 6.25
N ILE A 214 -12.33 1.40 7.39
CA ILE A 214 -11.38 0.29 7.52
C ILE A 214 -12.07 -0.78 8.35
N LEU A 215 -12.18 -1.96 7.78
CA LEU A 215 -12.77 -3.12 8.41
C LEU A 215 -11.67 -4.04 8.97
N ALA A 216 -11.99 -4.80 9.99
CA ALA A 216 -11.08 -5.77 10.60
C ALA A 216 -11.77 -7.10 10.82
N TRP A 217 -10.98 -8.17 10.72
CA TRP A 217 -11.40 -9.54 11.00
C TRP A 217 -10.35 -10.26 11.83
N ASP A 218 -10.79 -11.19 12.66
CA ASP A 218 -9.91 -12.16 13.29
C ASP A 218 -9.49 -13.24 12.29
N VAL A 219 -8.22 -13.61 12.30
CA VAL A 219 -7.60 -14.54 11.35
C VAL A 219 -7.39 -15.89 12.02
N GLU A 220 -7.97 -16.94 11.47
CA GLU A 220 -7.75 -18.34 11.87
C GLU A 220 -7.31 -19.15 10.64
N GLY A 221 -6.00 -19.36 10.47
CA GLY A 221 -5.45 -19.93 9.23
C GLY A 221 -5.75 -19.02 8.03
N ASN A 222 -6.49 -19.54 7.06
CA ASN A 222 -6.98 -18.77 5.90
C ASN A 222 -8.48 -18.42 6.02
N THR A 223 -9.04 -18.47 7.22
CA THR A 223 -10.44 -18.15 7.50
C THR A 223 -10.52 -16.85 8.30
N LEU A 224 -11.50 -16.03 7.97
CA LEU A 224 -11.76 -14.74 8.63
C LEU A 224 -13.07 -14.81 9.42
N LYS A 225 -13.05 -14.27 10.63
CA LYS A 225 -14.19 -14.24 11.56
C LYS A 225 -14.34 -12.87 12.21
N ASN A 226 -15.46 -12.66 12.88
CA ASN A 226 -15.70 -11.50 13.74
C ASN A 226 -15.45 -10.17 13.04
N LYS A 227 -16.10 -9.98 11.88
CA LYS A 227 -16.08 -8.71 11.13
C LYS A 227 -16.48 -7.54 12.04
N ARG A 228 -15.69 -6.48 12.00
CA ARG A 228 -15.95 -5.24 12.75
C ARG A 228 -15.46 -4.01 11.99
N VAL A 229 -16.06 -2.87 12.27
CA VAL A 229 -15.52 -1.58 11.84
C VAL A 229 -14.35 -1.23 12.79
N TYR A 230 -13.14 -1.16 12.24
CA TYR A 230 -11.97 -0.67 12.97
C TYR A 230 -11.96 0.86 12.98
N LEU A 231 -12.25 1.48 11.83
CA LEU A 231 -12.21 2.93 11.67
C LEU A 231 -13.31 3.41 10.71
N ASP A 232 -14.02 4.45 11.12
CA ASP A 232 -14.78 5.33 10.23
C ASP A 232 -13.86 6.48 9.79
N CYS A 233 -13.59 6.60 8.48
CA CYS A 233 -12.70 7.59 7.94
C CYS A 233 -13.25 9.03 7.92
N GLY A 234 -14.53 9.20 8.27
CA GLY A 234 -15.18 10.51 8.25
C GLY A 234 -15.18 11.13 6.84
N ASN A 235 -14.66 12.33 6.74
CA ASN A 235 -14.52 13.06 5.47
C ASN A 235 -13.28 12.67 4.66
N GLY A 236 -12.43 11.80 5.18
CA GLY A 236 -11.21 11.32 4.52
C GLY A 236 -11.40 9.98 3.81
N THR A 237 -10.34 9.50 3.21
CA THR A 237 -10.28 8.18 2.59
C THR A 237 -8.90 7.57 2.87
N ALA A 238 -8.87 6.41 3.52
CA ALA A 238 -7.68 5.57 3.55
C ALA A 238 -7.52 4.88 2.19
N ASP A 239 -6.27 4.56 1.84
CA ASP A 239 -5.92 3.85 0.62
C ASP A 239 -5.00 2.67 0.95
N GLY A 240 -3.70 2.70 0.64
CA GLY A 240 -2.75 1.71 1.13
C GLY A 240 -2.49 1.87 2.62
N ILE A 241 -2.26 0.75 3.32
CA ILE A 241 -2.10 0.69 4.77
C ILE A 241 -0.98 -0.26 5.18
N ALA A 242 -0.31 0.03 6.28
CA ALA A 242 0.70 -0.84 6.87
C ALA A 242 0.70 -0.75 8.40
N CYS A 243 1.00 -1.87 9.08
CA CYS A 243 1.19 -1.89 10.53
C CYS A 243 2.65 -1.66 10.91
N ASP A 244 2.88 -0.96 12.02
CA ASP A 244 4.15 -1.01 12.74
C ASP A 244 4.20 -2.19 13.73
N ALA A 245 5.35 -2.40 14.35
CA ALA A 245 5.57 -3.50 15.28
C ALA A 245 4.73 -3.40 16.57
N ASP A 246 4.27 -2.21 16.92
CA ASP A 246 3.38 -1.97 18.07
C ASP A 246 1.89 -2.12 17.71
N GLY A 247 1.59 -2.43 16.44
CA GLY A 247 0.23 -2.63 15.94
C GLY A 247 -0.50 -1.35 15.56
N ASN A 248 0.18 -0.20 15.49
CA ASN A 248 -0.44 1.00 14.96
C ASN A 248 -0.59 0.85 13.44
N LEU A 249 -1.71 1.34 12.92
CA LEU A 249 -2.01 1.35 11.50
C LEU A 249 -1.62 2.70 10.89
N TRP A 250 -0.70 2.67 9.95
CA TRP A 250 -0.25 3.80 9.17
C TRP A 250 -0.99 3.78 7.84
N CYS A 251 -1.73 4.84 7.53
CA CYS A 251 -2.67 4.88 6.42
C CYS A 251 -2.31 5.99 5.44
N GLY A 252 -2.10 5.66 4.18
CA GLY A 252 -2.14 6.62 3.10
C GLY A 252 -3.52 7.29 3.09
N TRP A 253 -3.56 8.63 2.97
CA TRP A 253 -4.77 9.41 3.21
C TRP A 253 -4.93 10.56 2.24
N GLY A 254 -6.19 10.89 1.92
CA GLY A 254 -6.58 12.02 1.11
C GLY A 254 -8.06 11.97 0.78
N SER A 255 -8.64 13.05 0.29
CA SER A 255 -10.00 13.10 -0.26
C SER A 255 -10.29 14.42 -0.99
N GLY A 256 -9.34 14.87 -1.82
CA GLY A 256 -9.50 16.10 -2.61
C GLY A 256 -9.46 17.41 -1.82
N ASN A 257 -8.98 17.35 -0.59
CA ASN A 257 -8.76 18.50 0.29
C ASN A 257 -7.33 18.45 0.83
N GLU A 258 -6.58 19.54 0.65
CA GLU A 258 -5.17 19.63 1.07
C GLU A 258 -4.93 19.35 2.57
N GLU A 259 -5.92 19.61 3.43
CA GLU A 259 -5.84 19.33 4.87
C GLU A 259 -5.91 17.83 5.19
N LEU A 260 -6.34 17.01 4.22
CA LEU A 260 -6.45 15.57 4.35
C LEU A 260 -5.25 14.83 3.75
N ASP A 261 -4.42 15.50 2.93
CA ASP A 261 -3.34 14.86 2.20
C ASP A 261 -2.18 14.45 3.11
N GLY A 262 -1.74 13.23 2.97
CA GLY A 262 -0.59 12.69 3.69
C GLY A 262 -0.83 11.31 4.29
N VAL A 263 -0.39 11.13 5.53
CA VAL A 263 -0.53 9.87 6.28
C VAL A 263 -1.19 10.13 7.61
N ARG A 264 -2.13 9.28 8.00
CA ARG A 264 -2.72 9.25 9.33
C ARG A 264 -2.38 7.97 10.05
N ILE A 265 -2.06 8.08 11.34
CA ILE A 265 -1.65 6.97 12.17
C ILE A 265 -2.68 6.74 13.26
N PHE A 266 -3.15 5.50 13.36
CA PHE A 266 -4.15 5.07 14.34
C PHE A 266 -3.58 3.98 15.22
N ASN A 267 -3.87 4.02 16.52
CA ASN A 267 -3.49 2.95 17.42
C ASN A 267 -4.36 1.70 17.23
N PRO A 268 -4.04 0.56 17.87
CA PRO A 268 -4.82 -0.69 17.71
C PRO A 268 -6.32 -0.56 18.05
N GLN A 269 -6.72 0.48 18.79
CA GLN A 269 -8.11 0.76 19.13
C GLN A 269 -8.81 1.73 18.14
N GLY A 270 -8.11 2.11 17.04
CA GLY A 270 -8.66 3.03 16.05
C GLY A 270 -8.62 4.51 16.45
N LYS A 271 -7.89 4.87 17.53
CA LYS A 271 -7.70 6.27 17.91
C LYS A 271 -6.66 6.91 16.99
N HIS A 272 -6.99 8.07 16.41
CA HIS A 272 -6.05 8.88 15.64
C HIS A 272 -4.97 9.46 16.58
N ILE A 273 -3.72 9.09 16.37
CA ILE A 273 -2.61 9.49 17.24
C ILE A 273 -1.59 10.39 16.56
N GLY A 274 -1.44 10.31 15.23
CA GLY A 274 -0.45 11.10 14.52
C GLY A 274 -0.84 11.39 13.08
N THR A 275 -0.22 12.44 12.50
CA THR A 275 -0.39 12.83 11.11
C THR A 275 0.97 13.22 10.52
N ILE A 276 1.23 12.78 9.29
CA ILE A 276 2.30 13.30 8.44
C ILE A 276 1.62 14.05 7.30
N LYS A 277 1.78 15.37 7.27
CA LYS A 277 1.23 16.23 6.22
C LYS A 277 2.10 16.19 4.99
N LEU A 278 1.50 15.94 3.84
CA LEU A 278 2.16 15.98 2.53
C LEU A 278 1.44 16.98 1.62
N PRO A 279 2.12 17.51 0.60
CA PRO A 279 1.49 18.41 -0.37
C PRO A 279 0.61 17.66 -1.39
N GLU A 280 0.60 16.34 -1.33
CA GLU A 280 -0.10 15.44 -2.25
C GLU A 280 -0.78 14.32 -1.46
N ARG A 281 -1.86 13.78 -2.03
CA ARG A 281 -2.50 12.58 -1.49
C ARG A 281 -1.51 11.42 -1.46
N CYS A 282 -1.38 10.75 -0.34
CA CYS A 282 -0.66 9.50 -0.22
C CYS A 282 -1.58 8.32 -0.60
N ALA A 283 -1.25 7.64 -1.70
CA ALA A 283 -2.00 6.49 -2.15
C ALA A 283 -1.60 5.21 -1.41
N ASN A 284 -0.29 5.03 -1.15
CA ASN A 284 0.19 3.82 -0.48
C ASN A 284 1.53 4.09 0.24
N LEU A 285 1.92 3.20 1.13
CA LEU A 285 3.14 3.34 1.91
C LEU A 285 3.71 1.98 2.32
N CYS A 286 5.00 1.95 2.60
CA CYS A 286 5.66 0.80 3.21
C CYS A 286 6.79 1.24 4.14
N PHE A 287 7.11 0.38 5.10
CA PHE A 287 8.32 0.53 5.91
C PHE A 287 9.49 -0.14 5.22
N GLY A 288 10.66 0.50 5.32
CA GLY A 288 11.91 0.00 4.79
C GLY A 288 13.12 0.57 5.51
N GLY A 289 14.26 0.57 4.84
CA GLY A 289 15.54 0.90 5.44
C GLY A 289 16.11 -0.27 6.25
N GLU A 290 17.34 -0.15 6.69
CA GLU A 290 18.06 -1.20 7.41
C GLU A 290 17.38 -1.63 8.72
N GLN A 291 16.81 -0.67 9.45
CA GLN A 291 16.13 -0.88 10.73
C GLN A 291 14.61 -1.00 10.59
N ARG A 292 14.08 -1.05 9.37
CA ARG A 292 12.63 -1.01 9.08
C ARG A 292 11.91 0.19 9.70
N ASN A 293 12.61 1.29 9.86
CA ASN A 293 12.12 2.54 10.47
C ASN A 293 12.14 3.74 9.51
N ARG A 294 12.28 3.47 8.22
CA ARG A 294 12.12 4.47 7.17
C ARG A 294 10.80 4.23 6.46
N LEU A 295 9.88 5.17 6.65
CA LEU A 295 8.59 5.14 5.97
C LEU A 295 8.76 5.70 4.56
N PHE A 296 8.32 4.94 3.55
CA PHE A 296 8.21 5.39 2.17
C PHE A 296 6.75 5.61 1.81
N MET A 297 6.43 6.74 1.21
CA MET A 297 5.07 7.20 0.92
C MET A 297 4.95 7.49 -0.57
N ALA A 298 4.20 6.64 -1.29
CA ALA A 298 3.86 6.85 -2.68
C ALA A 298 2.68 7.83 -2.76
N SER A 299 2.95 9.03 -3.26
CA SER A 299 2.02 10.14 -3.17
C SER A 299 1.87 10.82 -4.52
N SER A 300 0.80 10.49 -5.23
CA SER A 300 0.43 11.08 -6.52
C SER A 300 1.61 11.13 -7.51
N THR A 301 2.37 12.22 -7.52
CA THR A 301 3.48 12.45 -8.47
C THR A 301 4.87 12.21 -7.88
N SER A 302 4.97 11.82 -6.61
CA SER A 302 6.24 11.79 -5.88
C SER A 302 6.32 10.59 -4.92
N ILE A 303 7.57 10.26 -4.56
CA ILE A 303 7.87 9.40 -3.41
C ILE A 303 8.47 10.27 -2.31
N TYR A 304 7.85 10.22 -1.14
CA TYR A 304 8.38 10.83 0.08
C TYR A 304 8.93 9.78 1.02
N SER A 305 9.83 10.18 1.88
CA SER A 305 10.45 9.33 2.88
C SER A 305 10.58 10.07 4.21
N LEU A 306 10.44 9.33 5.31
CA LEU A 306 10.60 9.86 6.66
C LEU A 306 11.18 8.78 7.55
N TYR A 307 12.26 9.09 8.26
CA TYR A 307 12.70 8.26 9.37
C TYR A 307 11.83 8.49 10.60
N VAL A 308 11.40 7.40 11.21
CA VAL A 308 10.56 7.39 12.41
C VAL A 308 11.16 6.50 13.49
N ASN A 309 10.75 6.68 14.74
CA ASN A 309 11.12 5.80 15.84
C ASN A 309 10.11 4.65 16.02
N ALA A 310 9.53 4.21 14.91
CA ALA A 310 8.71 3.01 14.80
C ALA A 310 9.37 2.05 13.82
N GLN A 311 9.22 0.75 14.04
CA GLN A 311 9.64 -0.27 13.06
C GLN A 311 8.40 -0.84 12.39
N GLY A 312 8.46 -1.06 11.09
CA GLY A 312 7.43 -1.79 10.38
C GLY A 312 7.25 -3.21 10.94
N ALA A 313 6.03 -3.72 10.93
CA ALA A 313 5.77 -5.10 11.34
C ALA A 313 6.61 -6.08 10.52
N LYS A 314 7.20 -7.07 11.19
CA LYS A 314 8.00 -8.09 10.54
C LYS A 314 7.09 -9.26 10.16
N LEU A 315 6.53 -9.23 8.97
CA LEU A 315 5.76 -10.33 8.43
C LEU A 315 6.66 -11.36 7.71
N ILE A 316 7.79 -10.91 7.21
CA ILE A 316 8.78 -11.74 6.49
C ILE A 316 10.18 -11.46 7.03
#